data_2274b5edcfd6db6e1f218cf81913df06
#
_entry.id   2274b5edcfd6db6e1f218cf81913df06
#
_cell.length_a   1.000
_cell.length_b   1.000
_cell.length_c   1.000
_cell.angle_alpha   90.00
_cell.angle_beta   90.00
_cell.angle_gamma   90.00
#
_symmetry.space_group_name_H-M   'P 1'
#
loop_
_entity.id
_entity.type
_entity.pdbx_description
1 polymer ?
#
loop_
_entity_poly.entity_id
_entity_poly.type
_entity_poly.pdbx_seq_one_letter_code
_entity_poly.pdbx_strand_id
1 'polypeptide(L)'
;MRNIIIPIVVSALAIFNSSCTKTEVKSFAVEGNTITIETRNGNFVLKPLGDNALRVKIQTCDVQSLPEWVYVVDNAPTRIDVVADREKVEMRLPLMRAEIDKQTARISFYDTCGNLILNELSRSIVGDSVQDRATFNVTETFSSPNDEHLFGLGQFQDGYLEVRGLPRRLTQVNTQISIPFVLSNKGYGLLWNN
;
A
#
# COMPACT_ATOMS: atom_id res chain seq x y z
N MET A 1 -14.95 68.82 4.10
CA MET A 1 -15.25 67.51 4.67
C MET A 1 -14.99 66.46 3.58
N ARG A 2 -13.88 65.71 3.68
CA ARG A 2 -13.51 64.67 2.68
C ARG A 2 -13.93 63.34 3.25
N ASN A 3 -14.89 62.70 2.63
CA ASN A 3 -15.31 61.32 2.96
C ASN A 3 -14.25 60.35 2.48
N ILE A 4 -13.59 59.64 3.42
CA ILE A 4 -12.69 58.55 3.14
C ILE A 4 -13.54 57.26 3.13
N ILE A 5 -13.67 56.65 1.96
CA ILE A 5 -14.27 55.33 1.80
C ILE A 5 -13.16 54.31 1.96
N ILE A 6 -13.23 53.50 3.04
CA ILE A 6 -12.32 52.38 3.27
C ILE A 6 -12.94 51.15 2.59
N PRO A 7 -12.26 50.51 1.62
CA PRO A 7 -12.76 49.27 1.06
C PRO A 7 -12.53 48.11 2.06
N ILE A 8 -13.60 47.45 2.46
CA ILE A 8 -13.55 46.20 3.23
C ILE A 8 -13.17 45.12 2.24
N VAL A 9 -11.94 44.61 2.37
CA VAL A 9 -11.50 43.39 1.66
C VAL A 9 -12.01 42.21 2.45
N VAL A 10 -13.07 41.58 1.97
CA VAL A 10 -13.54 40.29 2.47
C VAL A 10 -12.64 39.20 1.85
N SER A 11 -11.65 38.78 2.60
CA SER A 11 -10.88 37.58 2.22
C SER A 11 -11.76 36.34 2.44
N ALA A 12 -12.26 35.74 1.37
CA ALA A 12 -12.92 34.45 1.42
C ALA A 12 -11.86 33.40 1.75
N LEU A 13 -11.87 32.92 2.99
CA LEU A 13 -11.09 31.77 3.42
C LEU A 13 -11.71 30.53 2.75
N ALA A 14 -11.10 30.05 1.67
CA ALA A 14 -11.48 28.78 1.05
C ALA A 14 -11.11 27.67 2.05
N ILE A 15 -12.11 27.18 2.78
CA ILE A 15 -11.98 25.97 3.58
C ILE A 15 -11.91 24.83 2.56
N PHE A 16 -10.71 24.37 2.29
CA PHE A 16 -10.51 23.09 1.64
C PHE A 16 -11.02 21.99 2.59
N ASN A 17 -12.29 21.65 2.45
CA ASN A 17 -12.80 20.39 2.97
C ASN A 17 -12.07 19.27 2.21
N SER A 18 -10.94 18.82 2.75
CA SER A 18 -10.35 17.54 2.40
C SER A 18 -11.38 16.50 2.81
N SER A 19 -12.25 16.13 1.89
CA SER A 19 -13.15 15.01 2.04
C SER A 19 -12.28 13.76 2.09
N CYS A 20 -11.89 13.36 3.29
CA CYS A 20 -11.32 12.07 3.56
C CYS A 20 -12.44 11.06 3.28
N THR A 21 -12.55 10.59 2.05
CA THR A 21 -13.47 9.52 1.67
C THR A 21 -13.05 8.28 2.45
N LYS A 22 -13.80 7.97 3.52
CA LYS A 22 -13.58 6.75 4.30
C LYS A 22 -13.66 5.57 3.34
N THR A 23 -12.55 4.89 3.14
CA THR A 23 -12.48 3.65 2.38
C THR A 23 -12.93 2.53 3.29
N GLU A 24 -14.23 2.39 3.45
CA GLU A 24 -14.83 1.39 4.32
C GLU A 24 -14.90 0.03 3.62
N VAL A 25 -14.62 -1.05 4.34
CA VAL A 25 -14.86 -2.41 3.90
C VAL A 25 -16.36 -2.66 3.84
N LYS A 26 -16.89 -2.96 2.67
CA LYS A 26 -18.30 -3.30 2.46
C LYS A 26 -18.59 -4.76 2.78
N SER A 27 -17.75 -5.64 2.25
CA SER A 27 -17.85 -7.09 2.42
C SER A 27 -16.47 -7.74 2.27
N PHE A 28 -16.37 -8.98 2.66
CA PHE A 28 -15.22 -9.83 2.34
C PHE A 28 -15.69 -11.26 2.04
N ALA A 29 -14.92 -11.93 1.19
CA ALA A 29 -15.13 -13.34 0.85
C ALA A 29 -13.82 -14.10 1.03
N VAL A 30 -13.94 -15.36 1.45
CA VAL A 30 -12.81 -16.28 1.61
C VAL A 30 -12.99 -17.44 0.63
N GLU A 31 -12.07 -17.59 -0.30
CA GLU A 31 -12.07 -18.67 -1.28
C GLU A 31 -10.73 -19.42 -1.21
N GLY A 32 -10.74 -20.65 -0.68
CA GLY A 32 -9.52 -21.39 -0.40
C GLY A 32 -8.60 -20.60 0.55
N ASN A 33 -7.40 -20.26 0.08
CA ASN A 33 -6.42 -19.47 0.84
C ASN A 33 -6.42 -17.98 0.47
N THR A 34 -7.44 -17.48 -0.21
CA THR A 34 -7.50 -16.10 -0.70
C THR A 34 -8.63 -15.37 -0.01
N ILE A 35 -8.37 -14.13 0.41
CA ILE A 35 -9.41 -13.21 0.90
C ILE A 35 -9.57 -12.11 -0.13
N THR A 36 -10.81 -11.89 -0.58
CA THR A 36 -11.20 -10.73 -1.37
C THR A 36 -11.92 -9.74 -0.46
N ILE A 37 -11.44 -8.51 -0.43
CA ILE A 37 -12.03 -7.40 0.32
C ILE A 37 -12.68 -6.43 -0.65
N GLU A 38 -13.95 -6.17 -0.49
CA GLU A 38 -14.69 -5.16 -1.26
C GLU A 38 -14.72 -3.84 -0.51
N THR A 39 -14.36 -2.77 -1.19
CA THR A 39 -14.40 -1.40 -0.67
C THR A 39 -15.17 -0.47 -1.60
N ARG A 40 -15.35 0.79 -1.20
CA ARG A 40 -15.95 1.80 -2.08
C ARG A 40 -15.05 2.18 -3.27
N ASN A 41 -13.73 2.06 -3.10
CA ASN A 41 -12.73 2.55 -4.05
C ASN A 41 -12.02 1.44 -4.84
N GLY A 42 -12.65 0.27 -4.94
CA GLY A 42 -12.10 -0.91 -5.59
C GLY A 42 -11.92 -2.07 -4.62
N ASN A 43 -11.61 -3.22 -5.16
CA ASN A 43 -11.41 -4.43 -4.39
C ASN A 43 -9.93 -4.69 -4.24
N PHE A 44 -9.54 -5.36 -3.17
CA PHE A 44 -8.20 -5.90 -3.05
C PHE A 44 -8.23 -7.35 -2.57
N VAL A 45 -7.22 -8.09 -3.00
CA VAL A 45 -7.10 -9.51 -2.77
C VAL A 45 -5.83 -9.78 -1.97
N LEU A 46 -5.98 -10.48 -0.86
CA LEU A 46 -4.88 -11.00 -0.07
C LEU A 46 -4.68 -12.48 -0.42
N LYS A 47 -3.49 -12.82 -0.91
CA LYS A 47 -3.12 -14.18 -1.27
C LYS A 47 -1.78 -14.55 -0.64
N PRO A 48 -1.70 -15.61 0.18
CA PRO A 48 -0.44 -16.12 0.68
C PRO A 48 0.45 -16.61 -0.46
N LEU A 49 1.74 -16.31 -0.36
CA LEU A 49 2.79 -16.82 -1.24
C LEU A 49 3.69 -17.82 -0.49
N GLY A 50 3.46 -18.00 0.80
CA GLY A 50 4.19 -18.86 1.71
C GLY A 50 3.76 -18.59 3.15
N ASP A 51 4.43 -19.20 4.10
CA ASP A 51 4.07 -19.10 5.52
C ASP A 51 4.32 -17.71 6.12
N ASN A 52 5.20 -16.92 5.51
CA ASN A 52 5.60 -15.57 5.93
C ASN A 52 5.56 -14.54 4.79
N ALA A 53 4.88 -14.84 3.70
CA ALA A 53 4.78 -13.97 2.55
C ALA A 53 3.32 -13.81 2.09
N LEU A 54 2.88 -12.58 1.95
CA LEU A 54 1.52 -12.23 1.58
C LEU A 54 1.54 -11.23 0.42
N ARG A 55 0.80 -11.54 -0.62
CA ARG A 55 0.53 -10.61 -1.71
C ARG A 55 -0.77 -9.86 -1.45
N VAL A 56 -0.71 -8.54 -1.58
CA VAL A 56 -1.88 -7.67 -1.65
C VAL A 56 -1.99 -7.16 -3.09
N LYS A 57 -3.09 -7.50 -3.77
CA LYS A 57 -3.36 -7.06 -5.14
C LYS A 57 -4.59 -6.19 -5.15
N ILE A 58 -4.46 -4.96 -5.65
CA ILE A 58 -5.59 -4.08 -5.90
C ILE A 58 -6.24 -4.49 -7.21
N GLN A 59 -7.55 -4.66 -7.22
CA GLN A 59 -8.35 -4.94 -8.41
C GLN A 59 -9.23 -3.74 -8.71
N THR A 60 -9.01 -3.13 -9.85
CA THR A 60 -9.90 -2.12 -10.44
C THR A 60 -10.71 -2.77 -11.56
N CYS A 61 -11.95 -2.34 -11.75
CA CYS A 61 -12.91 -2.99 -12.66
C CYS A 61 -12.45 -3.09 -14.12
N ASP A 62 -11.52 -2.24 -14.54
CA ASP A 62 -11.22 -2.02 -15.94
C ASP A 62 -9.81 -2.42 -16.39
N VAL A 63 -9.03 -3.07 -15.54
CA VAL A 63 -7.64 -3.45 -15.87
C VAL A 63 -7.51 -4.95 -16.05
N GLN A 64 -7.07 -5.36 -17.24
CA GLN A 64 -6.74 -6.73 -17.52
C GLN A 64 -5.59 -7.22 -16.64
N SER A 65 -5.76 -8.35 -15.99
CA SER A 65 -4.69 -8.96 -15.18
C SER A 65 -3.54 -9.39 -16.09
N LEU A 66 -2.35 -8.87 -15.82
CA LEU A 66 -1.12 -9.28 -16.51
C LEU A 66 -0.63 -10.64 -15.98
N PRO A 67 0.10 -11.41 -16.79
CA PRO A 67 0.77 -12.61 -16.34
C PRO A 67 1.76 -12.35 -15.19
N GLU A 68 1.88 -13.30 -14.29
CA GLU A 68 2.78 -13.21 -13.14
C GLU A 68 4.22 -13.59 -13.57
N TRP A 69 5.04 -12.59 -13.88
CA TRP A 69 6.42 -12.83 -14.33
C TRP A 69 7.48 -12.53 -13.26
N VAL A 70 7.07 -11.84 -12.20
CA VAL A 70 8.03 -11.28 -11.23
C VAL A 70 8.48 -12.30 -10.19
N TYR A 71 7.65 -13.30 -9.89
CA TYR A 71 7.99 -14.33 -8.93
C TYR A 71 7.47 -15.69 -9.36
N VAL A 72 8.25 -16.71 -9.03
CA VAL A 72 7.83 -18.10 -9.15
C VAL A 72 7.34 -18.56 -7.79
N VAL A 73 6.06 -18.86 -7.68
CA VAL A 73 5.46 -19.37 -6.44
C VAL A 73 5.37 -20.88 -6.53
N ASP A 74 5.98 -21.56 -5.57
CA ASP A 74 5.65 -22.96 -5.32
C ASP A 74 4.25 -23.00 -4.71
N ASN A 75 3.32 -23.66 -5.41
CA ASN A 75 1.90 -23.67 -5.05
C ASN A 75 1.59 -24.57 -3.83
N ALA A 76 2.53 -24.81 -2.95
CA ALA A 76 2.25 -25.49 -1.70
C ALA A 76 1.20 -24.70 -0.90
N PRO A 77 0.08 -25.33 -0.53
CA PRO A 77 -0.98 -24.62 0.16
C PRO A 77 -0.52 -24.20 1.55
N THR A 78 -0.34 -22.92 1.75
CA THR A 78 -0.14 -22.35 3.10
C THR A 78 -1.47 -22.41 3.84
N ARG A 79 -1.47 -23.01 5.02
CA ARG A 79 -2.66 -22.99 5.88
C ARG A 79 -2.93 -21.58 6.39
N ILE A 80 -4.16 -21.14 6.24
CA ILE A 80 -4.62 -19.86 6.79
C ILE A 80 -5.78 -20.09 7.75
N ASP A 81 -5.89 -19.18 8.75
CA ASP A 81 -7.09 -18.98 9.54
C ASP A 81 -7.60 -17.56 9.31
N VAL A 82 -8.91 -17.42 9.13
CA VAL A 82 -9.54 -16.10 8.98
C VAL A 82 -10.51 -15.89 10.12
N VAL A 83 -10.31 -14.79 10.84
CA VAL A 83 -11.17 -14.36 11.95
C VAL A 83 -11.66 -12.96 11.65
N ALA A 84 -12.94 -12.71 11.86
CA ALA A 84 -13.52 -11.38 11.69
C ALA A 84 -14.39 -11.00 12.89
N ASP A 85 -14.26 -9.78 13.33
CA ASP A 85 -15.10 -9.15 14.34
C ASP A 85 -15.80 -7.89 13.79
N ARG A 86 -16.27 -6.99 14.65
CA ARG A 86 -16.93 -5.75 14.23
C ARG A 86 -15.97 -4.74 13.61
N GLU A 87 -14.69 -4.76 14.00
CA GLU A 87 -13.70 -3.74 13.71
C GLU A 87 -12.73 -4.16 12.62
N LYS A 88 -12.40 -5.45 12.53
CA LYS A 88 -11.35 -5.95 11.64
C LYS A 88 -11.67 -7.31 11.01
N VAL A 89 -10.95 -7.60 9.92
CA VAL A 89 -10.74 -8.94 9.37
C VAL A 89 -9.27 -9.30 9.58
N GLU A 90 -9.02 -10.44 10.15
CA GLU A 90 -7.66 -10.94 10.43
C GLU A 90 -7.40 -12.21 9.63
N MET A 91 -6.29 -12.22 8.90
CA MET A 91 -5.74 -13.37 8.20
C MET A 91 -4.47 -13.82 8.89
N ARG A 92 -4.46 -15.04 9.40
CA ARG A 92 -3.31 -15.66 10.07
C ARG A 92 -2.65 -16.65 9.16
N LEU A 93 -1.35 -16.49 8.97
CA LEU A 93 -0.44 -17.43 8.33
C LEU A 93 0.43 -18.08 9.42
N PRO A 94 1.14 -19.17 9.13
CA PRO A 94 1.99 -19.85 10.13
C PRO A 94 3.04 -18.93 10.79
N LEU A 95 3.61 -17.98 10.06
CA LEU A 95 4.70 -17.11 10.55
C LEU A 95 4.39 -15.62 10.54
N MET A 96 3.19 -15.23 10.16
CA MET A 96 2.74 -13.82 10.20
C MET A 96 1.22 -13.72 10.23
N ARG A 97 0.71 -12.52 10.53
CA ARG A 97 -0.71 -12.20 10.36
C ARG A 97 -0.89 -10.83 9.74
N ALA A 98 -1.99 -10.66 9.01
CA ALA A 98 -2.46 -9.39 8.48
C ALA A 98 -3.80 -9.02 9.09
N GLU A 99 -3.96 -7.80 9.56
CA GLU A 99 -5.21 -7.25 10.06
C GLU A 99 -5.71 -6.15 9.12
N ILE A 100 -6.95 -6.24 8.69
CA ILE A 100 -7.62 -5.25 7.83
C ILE A 100 -8.66 -4.53 8.68
N ASP A 101 -8.44 -3.24 8.92
CA ASP A 101 -9.39 -2.37 9.60
C ASP A 101 -10.63 -2.14 8.73
N LYS A 102 -11.82 -2.43 9.25
CA LYS A 102 -13.06 -2.35 8.47
C LYS A 102 -13.52 -0.93 8.16
N GLN A 103 -13.12 0.06 8.95
CA GLN A 103 -13.53 1.45 8.72
C GLN A 103 -12.66 2.15 7.69
N THR A 104 -11.38 1.75 7.60
CA THR A 104 -10.39 2.42 6.76
C THR A 104 -9.85 1.55 5.63
N ALA A 105 -10.10 0.24 5.69
CA ALA A 105 -9.53 -0.79 4.83
C ALA A 105 -7.98 -0.81 4.81
N ARG A 106 -7.34 -0.24 5.84
CA ARG A 106 -5.89 -0.26 6.01
C ARG A 106 -5.42 -1.60 6.51
N ILE A 107 -4.22 -1.99 6.11
CA ILE A 107 -3.64 -3.27 6.47
C ILE A 107 -2.47 -3.04 7.42
N SER A 108 -2.46 -3.82 8.50
CA SER A 108 -1.34 -3.91 9.45
C SER A 108 -0.81 -5.33 9.47
N PHE A 109 0.51 -5.47 9.47
CA PHE A 109 1.19 -6.76 9.45
C PHE A 109 1.93 -6.98 10.77
N TYR A 110 1.85 -8.19 11.30
CA TYR A 110 2.42 -8.56 12.59
C TYR A 110 3.19 -9.87 12.48
N ASP A 111 4.19 -10.02 13.34
CA ASP A 111 4.88 -11.29 13.55
C ASP A 111 4.05 -12.26 14.42
N THR A 112 4.60 -13.45 14.67
CA THR A 112 3.96 -14.48 15.52
C THR A 112 3.91 -14.10 16.99
N CYS A 113 4.76 -13.18 17.45
CA CYS A 113 4.76 -12.65 18.80
C CYS A 113 3.74 -11.51 19.00
N GLY A 114 3.13 -11.03 17.93
CA GLY A 114 2.19 -9.92 17.95
C GLY A 114 2.84 -8.54 17.84
N ASN A 115 4.13 -8.47 17.51
CA ASN A 115 4.79 -7.21 17.24
C ASN A 115 4.38 -6.68 15.86
N LEU A 116 4.10 -5.39 15.79
CA LEU A 116 3.80 -4.70 14.53
C LEU A 116 5.07 -4.66 13.66
N ILE A 117 4.98 -5.21 12.44
CA ILE A 117 6.05 -5.23 11.46
C ILE A 117 5.93 -4.04 10.51
N LEU A 118 4.74 -3.87 9.92
CA LEU A 118 4.47 -2.84 8.93
C LEU A 118 3.01 -2.38 9.06
N ASN A 119 2.77 -1.09 8.97
CA ASN A 119 1.44 -0.51 9.07
C ASN A 119 1.19 0.47 7.92
N GLU A 120 0.12 0.23 7.19
CA GLU A 120 -0.37 1.14 6.16
C GLU A 120 -1.02 2.38 6.81
N LEU A 121 -0.60 3.56 6.40
CA LEU A 121 -1.16 4.84 6.87
C LEU A 121 -2.21 5.39 5.92
N SER A 122 -1.97 5.27 4.61
CA SER A 122 -2.91 5.72 3.58
C SER A 122 -2.69 5.02 2.26
N ARG A 123 -3.77 4.92 1.49
CA ARG A 123 -3.80 4.46 0.10
C ARG A 123 -4.58 5.44 -0.74
N SER A 124 -4.07 5.77 -1.92
CA SER A 124 -4.76 6.58 -2.93
C SER A 124 -4.63 5.92 -4.29
N ILE A 125 -5.75 5.84 -5.00
CA ILE A 125 -5.83 5.31 -6.36
C ILE A 125 -6.59 6.34 -7.18
N VAL A 126 -5.89 7.00 -8.11
CA VAL A 126 -6.46 8.05 -8.95
C VAL A 126 -6.34 7.63 -10.41
N GLY A 127 -7.47 7.65 -11.12
CA GLY A 127 -7.50 7.37 -12.54
C GLY A 127 -6.62 8.34 -13.33
N ASP A 128 -5.90 7.83 -14.32
CA ASP A 128 -5.03 8.58 -15.21
C ASP A 128 -5.05 7.96 -16.60
N SER A 129 -4.35 8.56 -17.55
CA SER A 129 -4.18 8.02 -18.88
C SER A 129 -2.76 8.21 -19.39
N VAL A 130 -2.20 7.18 -19.99
CA VAL A 130 -0.90 7.22 -20.65
C VAL A 130 -1.05 6.73 -22.07
N GLN A 131 -0.73 7.57 -23.05
CA GLN A 131 -0.90 7.26 -24.49
C GLN A 131 -2.29 6.72 -24.83
N ASP A 132 -3.34 7.42 -24.38
CA ASP A 132 -4.75 7.08 -24.56
C ASP A 132 -5.20 5.74 -23.94
N ARG A 133 -4.38 5.16 -23.08
CA ARG A 133 -4.73 3.97 -22.30
C ARG A 133 -5.07 4.37 -20.86
N ALA A 134 -6.21 3.89 -20.39
CA ALA A 134 -6.58 4.07 -18.99
C ALA A 134 -5.53 3.43 -18.06
N THR A 135 -5.12 4.16 -17.07
CA THR A 135 -4.15 3.73 -16.06
C THR A 135 -4.52 4.34 -14.71
N PHE A 136 -3.72 4.08 -13.68
CA PHE A 136 -3.93 4.60 -12.33
C PHE A 136 -2.61 5.10 -11.74
N ASN A 137 -2.69 6.24 -11.07
CA ASN A 137 -1.67 6.66 -10.11
C ASN A 137 -1.99 6.05 -8.75
N VAL A 138 -1.14 5.16 -8.27
CA VAL A 138 -1.29 4.51 -6.97
C VAL A 138 -0.24 5.05 -6.01
N THR A 139 -0.69 5.48 -4.85
CA THR A 139 0.18 5.93 -3.76
C THR A 139 -0.14 5.13 -2.51
N GLU A 140 0.88 4.52 -1.92
CA GLU A 140 0.83 3.84 -0.62
C GLU A 140 1.77 4.52 0.35
N THR A 141 1.31 4.75 1.57
CA THR A 141 2.13 5.31 2.64
C THR A 141 2.15 4.34 3.82
N PHE A 142 3.34 4.03 4.28
CA PHE A 142 3.55 3.15 5.44
C PHE A 142 4.18 3.92 6.60
N SER A 143 3.94 3.44 7.82
CA SER A 143 4.67 3.92 8.99
C SER A 143 6.13 3.48 8.93
N SER A 144 7.04 4.36 9.31
CA SER A 144 8.46 4.05 9.44
C SER A 144 8.98 4.67 10.73
N PRO A 145 9.20 3.87 11.80
CA PRO A 145 9.73 4.37 13.06
C PRO A 145 11.14 4.93 12.90
N ASN A 146 11.55 5.81 13.84
CA ASN A 146 12.82 6.54 13.73
C ASN A 146 14.08 5.64 13.72
N ASP A 147 13.98 4.48 14.32
CA ASP A 147 15.03 3.46 14.42
C ASP A 147 14.96 2.40 13.30
N GLU A 148 14.17 2.67 12.27
CA GLU A 148 14.10 1.83 11.08
C GLU A 148 15.15 2.27 10.05
N HIS A 149 15.86 1.30 9.50
CA HIS A 149 16.81 1.44 8.41
C HIS A 149 16.30 0.66 7.20
N LEU A 150 16.31 1.30 6.04
CA LEU A 150 15.82 0.74 4.78
C LEU A 150 16.95 0.57 3.78
N PHE A 151 16.97 -0.60 3.12
CA PHE A 151 17.99 -0.99 2.15
C PHE A 151 17.33 -1.51 0.87
N GLY A 152 18.07 -1.53 -0.25
CA GLY A 152 17.58 -2.12 -1.49
C GLY A 152 17.29 -1.10 -2.58
N LEU A 153 16.18 -1.25 -3.32
CA LEU A 153 15.78 -0.49 -4.51
C LEU A 153 16.71 -0.67 -5.73
N GLY A 154 17.64 -1.61 -5.68
CA GLY A 154 18.58 -1.90 -6.75
C GLY A 154 19.98 -1.34 -6.52
N GLN A 155 20.69 -1.02 -7.59
CA GLN A 155 22.06 -0.50 -7.54
C GLN A 155 22.13 0.89 -8.18
N PHE A 156 22.54 1.86 -7.37
CA PHE A 156 22.74 3.25 -7.78
C PHE A 156 24.20 3.65 -7.59
N GLN A 157 24.70 4.60 -8.40
CA GLN A 157 26.11 5.05 -8.37
C GLN A 157 26.35 6.21 -7.39
N ASP A 158 25.50 6.37 -6.39
CA ASP A 158 25.60 7.48 -5.43
C ASP A 158 26.24 7.12 -4.08
N GLY A 159 26.60 5.83 -3.91
CA GLY A 159 27.33 5.34 -2.73
C GLY A 159 26.52 5.17 -1.45
N TYR A 160 25.20 5.32 -1.48
CA TYR A 160 24.36 5.12 -0.31
C TYR A 160 23.93 3.65 -0.18
N LEU A 161 24.19 3.06 0.97
CA LEU A 161 23.68 1.73 1.34
C LEU A 161 22.28 1.84 1.95
N GLU A 162 22.08 2.77 2.88
CA GLU A 162 20.78 3.07 3.47
C GLU A 162 20.02 4.05 2.58
N VAL A 163 18.76 3.70 2.28
CA VAL A 163 17.90 4.48 1.37
C VAL A 163 16.78 5.24 2.07
N ARG A 164 16.66 5.13 3.40
CA ARG A 164 15.64 5.84 4.17
C ARG A 164 15.82 7.36 4.02
N GLY A 165 14.72 8.05 3.72
CA GLY A 165 14.72 9.50 3.51
C GLY A 165 15.31 9.96 2.17
N LEU A 166 15.79 9.03 1.31
CA LEU A 166 16.27 9.36 -0.02
C LEU A 166 15.15 9.11 -1.05
N PRO A 167 14.69 10.15 -1.76
CA PRO A 167 13.76 9.94 -2.87
C PRO A 167 14.44 9.16 -3.99
N ARG A 168 13.80 8.11 -4.49
CA ARG A 168 14.30 7.26 -5.56
C ARG A 168 13.31 7.19 -6.70
N ARG A 169 13.71 7.63 -7.88
CA ARG A 169 12.99 7.30 -9.11
C ARG A 169 13.54 5.99 -9.64
N LEU A 170 12.71 4.96 -9.62
CA LEU A 170 13.10 3.65 -10.12
C LEU A 170 12.99 3.61 -11.64
N THR A 171 14.11 3.87 -12.32
CA THR A 171 14.22 3.87 -13.77
C THR A 171 15.43 3.04 -14.16
N GLN A 172 15.24 2.07 -15.05
CA GLN A 172 16.32 1.25 -15.57
C GLN A 172 17.09 2.02 -16.65
N VAL A 173 18.40 2.21 -16.44
CA VAL A 173 19.32 2.84 -17.40
C VAL A 173 20.67 2.12 -17.39
N ASN A 174 21.60 2.49 -18.31
CA ASN A 174 22.89 1.80 -18.42
C ASN A 174 23.75 1.79 -17.16
N THR A 175 23.59 2.80 -16.29
CA THR A 175 24.44 3.01 -15.12
C THR A 175 23.79 2.62 -13.80
N GLN A 176 22.53 2.18 -13.82
CA GLN A 176 21.83 1.79 -12.60
C GLN A 176 20.84 0.66 -12.86
N ILE A 177 20.68 -0.19 -11.85
CA ILE A 177 19.67 -1.25 -11.81
C ILE A 177 18.59 -0.82 -10.83
N SER A 178 17.34 -0.85 -11.28
CA SER A 178 16.18 -0.52 -10.45
C SER A 178 15.40 -1.78 -10.09
N ILE A 179 15.25 -2.05 -8.80
CA ILE A 179 14.50 -3.18 -8.28
C ILE A 179 13.51 -2.63 -7.26
N PRO A 180 12.20 -2.73 -7.46
CA PRO A 180 11.20 -2.16 -6.56
C PRO A 180 11.02 -3.02 -5.29
N PHE A 181 12.12 -3.31 -4.61
CA PHE A 181 12.18 -4.10 -3.40
C PHE A 181 12.96 -3.37 -2.31
N VAL A 182 12.33 -3.20 -1.16
CA VAL A 182 12.91 -2.60 0.05
C VAL A 182 13.02 -3.66 1.13
N LEU A 183 14.15 -3.70 1.80
CA LEU A 183 14.42 -4.52 2.97
C LEU A 183 14.57 -3.64 4.20
N SER A 184 13.87 -3.97 5.28
CA SER A 184 13.94 -3.26 6.57
C SER A 184 14.75 -4.04 7.60
N ASN A 185 15.52 -3.32 8.46
CA ASN A 185 16.14 -3.89 9.65
C ASN A 185 15.11 -4.39 10.68
N LYS A 186 13.82 -4.10 10.49
CA LYS A 186 12.71 -4.63 11.29
C LYS A 186 12.31 -6.06 10.89
N GLY A 187 13.02 -6.67 9.94
CA GLY A 187 12.84 -8.07 9.56
C GLY A 187 11.77 -8.32 8.50
N TYR A 188 11.45 -7.32 7.68
CA TYR A 188 10.54 -7.49 6.55
C TYR A 188 11.13 -6.99 5.23
N GLY A 189 10.59 -7.49 4.13
CA GLY A 189 10.81 -6.96 2.79
C GLY A 189 9.48 -6.57 2.13
N LEU A 190 9.49 -5.49 1.36
CA LEU A 190 8.34 -5.01 0.58
C LEU A 190 8.71 -4.97 -0.89
N LEU A 191 8.01 -5.75 -1.71
CA LEU A 191 8.10 -5.72 -3.17
C LEU A 191 6.92 -4.94 -3.73
N TRP A 192 7.21 -3.85 -4.44
CA TRP A 192 6.22 -3.10 -5.20
C TRP A 192 6.16 -3.63 -6.63
N ASN A 193 5.07 -4.31 -6.97
CA ASN A 193 4.87 -4.94 -8.29
C ASN A 193 3.60 -4.37 -8.94
N ASN A 194 3.77 -3.41 -9.84
CA ASN A 194 2.72 -2.69 -10.57
C ASN A 194 2.79 -2.97 -12.08
#